data_221458ccb6a92592b1fe5c193bece752
#
_entry.id   221458ccb6a92592b1fe5c193bece752
#
_cell.length_a   1.000
_cell.length_b   1.000
_cell.length_c   1.000
_cell.angle_alpha   90.00
_cell.angle_beta   90.00
_cell.angle_gamma   90.00
#
_symmetry.space_group_name_H-M   'P 1'
#
loop_
_entity.id
_entity.type
_entity.pdbx_description
1 polymer ?
#
loop_
_entity_poly.entity_id
_entity_poly.type
_entity_poly.pdbx_seq_one_letter_code
_entity_poly.pdbx_strand_id
1 'polypeptide(L)'
;MKKKTIISICVLLLLASCRNRSTGYQQSHEDKQAKEMLQGLWTNGENSDPAMLVRGDSIFYPDSAIMPVRFWVYQDTLYLQGKNLHGYKIEKQAPHLLKFTNQNGDEVRLVKSGDKTLRSAFSYHVYAMNTFREQSQDTIIRTDLGYFESKVHVETTSDKVIKSTYNDNGVEVDNMYLDNVASLRLLNHGTPVFAHDFRKQEFQSLIPKDFLFRSILRRMYFTHADAKALYYYVVIGIPDADTTYVIELRVTPDGRMSKKLR
;
A
#
# COMPACT_ATOMS: atom_id res chain seq x y z
N MET A 1 24.44 -70.43 0.38
CA MET A 1 25.35 -69.82 -0.60
C MET A 1 24.54 -68.93 -1.56
N LYS A 2 24.92 -67.66 -1.71
CA LYS A 2 24.59 -66.73 -2.79
C LYS A 2 23.11 -66.30 -2.93
N LYS A 3 22.82 -65.08 -2.63
CA LYS A 3 21.96 -64.06 -3.25
C LYS A 3 21.29 -63.18 -2.20
N LYS A 4 22.03 -62.26 -1.64
CA LYS A 4 21.49 -61.10 -0.89
C LYS A 4 22.45 -59.97 -1.14
N THR A 5 22.29 -59.24 -2.21
CA THR A 5 22.92 -57.91 -2.43
C THR A 5 22.46 -57.41 -3.78
N ILE A 6 21.33 -56.76 -3.89
CA ILE A 6 20.88 -55.84 -5.00
C ILE A 6 19.47 -55.30 -4.66
N ILE A 7 19.21 -54.75 -3.50
CA ILE A 7 17.98 -54.00 -3.21
C ILE A 7 18.33 -52.85 -2.26
N SER A 8 19.34 -52.08 -2.53
CA SER A 8 19.63 -50.93 -1.65
C SER A 8 20.08 -49.66 -2.39
N ILE A 9 19.85 -49.55 -3.70
CA ILE A 9 20.30 -48.37 -4.49
C ILE A 9 19.15 -47.60 -5.12
N CYS A 10 17.90 -48.01 -4.99
CA CYS A 10 16.76 -47.30 -5.65
C CYS A 10 15.93 -46.38 -4.74
N VAL A 11 16.32 -46.08 -3.51
CA VAL A 11 15.52 -45.22 -2.61
C VAL A 11 16.12 -43.84 -2.42
N LEU A 12 17.25 -43.50 -3.02
CA LEU A 12 17.93 -42.20 -2.79
C LEU A 12 17.74 -41.17 -3.91
N LEU A 13 16.77 -41.30 -4.81
CA LEU A 13 16.58 -40.38 -5.95
C LEU A 13 15.22 -39.65 -5.98
N LEU A 14 14.47 -39.58 -4.89
CA LEU A 14 13.15 -38.91 -4.85
C LEU A 14 13.06 -37.67 -3.95
N LEU A 15 14.17 -37.06 -3.52
CA LEU A 15 14.13 -35.85 -2.68
C LEU A 15 14.69 -34.59 -3.35
N ALA A 16 14.61 -34.48 -4.67
CA ALA A 16 15.06 -33.27 -5.36
C ALA A 16 14.01 -32.76 -6.33
N SER A 17 12.80 -32.42 -5.87
CA SER A 17 11.84 -31.66 -6.71
C SER A 17 10.82 -30.91 -5.87
N CYS A 18 11.28 -30.01 -5.00
CA CYS A 18 10.49 -28.84 -4.60
C CYS A 18 11.29 -27.60 -5.00
N ARG A 19 11.43 -27.40 -6.28
CA ARG A 19 11.94 -26.14 -6.80
C ARG A 19 10.73 -25.23 -6.95
N ASN A 20 10.66 -24.29 -6.02
CA ASN A 20 9.75 -23.14 -6.02
C ASN A 20 9.69 -22.55 -7.44
N ARG A 21 8.59 -22.80 -8.16
CA ARG A 21 8.27 -22.13 -9.43
C ARG A 21 7.72 -20.76 -9.13
N SER A 22 8.53 -19.86 -8.64
CA SER A 22 8.22 -18.44 -8.63
C SER A 22 9.11 -17.75 -9.65
N THR A 23 8.50 -17.22 -10.71
CA THR A 23 8.99 -16.14 -11.56
C THR A 23 10.17 -16.39 -12.51
N GLY A 24 10.38 -17.58 -13.01
CA GLY A 24 11.45 -17.85 -13.99
C GLY A 24 11.17 -17.47 -15.46
N TYR A 25 9.96 -17.00 -15.79
CA TYR A 25 9.58 -16.78 -17.21
C TYR A 25 10.02 -15.44 -17.82
N GLN A 26 10.40 -14.45 -17.02
CA GLN A 26 10.61 -13.09 -17.51
C GLN A 26 12.07 -12.71 -17.82
N GLN A 27 13.05 -13.42 -17.30
CA GLN A 27 14.45 -13.03 -17.42
C GLN A 27 15.15 -13.52 -18.71
N SER A 28 14.60 -14.50 -19.43
CA SER A 28 15.21 -15.06 -20.65
C SER A 28 14.91 -14.26 -21.93
N HIS A 29 14.00 -13.29 -21.88
CA HIS A 29 13.53 -12.55 -23.07
C HIS A 29 13.67 -11.03 -22.95
N GLU A 30 14.34 -10.52 -21.90
CA GLU A 30 14.53 -9.08 -21.72
C GLU A 30 15.44 -8.52 -22.81
N ASP A 31 15.03 -7.41 -23.45
CA ASP A 31 15.89 -6.61 -24.33
C ASP A 31 16.87 -5.78 -23.48
N LYS A 32 18.06 -6.34 -23.30
CA LYS A 32 19.12 -5.70 -22.52
C LYS A 32 19.63 -4.41 -23.13
N GLN A 33 19.65 -4.31 -24.47
CA GLN A 33 20.12 -3.10 -25.17
C GLN A 33 19.10 -1.97 -24.97
N ALA A 34 17.81 -2.24 -25.12
CA ALA A 34 16.75 -1.29 -24.84
C ALA A 34 16.78 -0.84 -23.37
N LYS A 35 16.97 -1.76 -22.43
CA LYS A 35 17.08 -1.45 -21.00
C LYS A 35 18.29 -0.55 -20.68
N GLU A 36 19.44 -0.82 -21.29
CA GLU A 36 20.64 0.01 -21.11
C GLU A 36 20.43 1.42 -21.67
N MET A 37 19.78 1.57 -22.82
CA MET A 37 19.41 2.87 -23.36
C MET A 37 18.50 3.68 -22.44
N LEU A 38 17.70 3.02 -21.57
CA LEU A 38 16.85 3.71 -20.62
C LEU A 38 17.61 4.26 -19.41
N GLN A 39 18.81 3.76 -19.09
CA GLN A 39 19.56 4.20 -17.91
C GLN A 39 19.80 5.71 -17.89
N GLY A 40 19.63 6.35 -16.75
CA GLY A 40 19.90 7.78 -16.52
C GLY A 40 18.68 8.59 -16.15
N LEU A 41 18.84 9.91 -16.17
CA LEU A 41 17.82 10.89 -15.81
C LEU A 41 17.02 11.30 -17.05
N TRP A 42 15.70 11.33 -16.89
CA TRP A 42 14.75 11.72 -17.92
C TRP A 42 13.87 12.86 -17.44
N THR A 43 13.60 13.81 -18.32
CA THR A 43 12.72 14.96 -18.10
C THR A 43 11.55 14.91 -19.06
N ASN A 44 10.46 15.61 -18.72
CA ASN A 44 9.34 15.82 -19.62
C ASN A 44 9.81 16.64 -20.83
N GLY A 45 9.40 16.22 -22.02
CA GLY A 45 9.84 16.85 -23.28
C GLY A 45 9.31 18.27 -23.49
N GLU A 46 8.33 18.71 -22.72
CA GLU A 46 7.68 20.00 -22.87
C GLU A 46 8.26 21.09 -21.97
N ASN A 47 8.47 20.78 -20.67
CA ASN A 47 8.86 21.75 -19.65
C ASN A 47 10.21 21.46 -18.98
N SER A 48 10.85 20.35 -19.35
CA SER A 48 12.12 19.89 -18.78
C SER A 48 12.08 19.53 -17.30
N ASP A 49 10.88 19.36 -16.71
CA ASP A 49 10.74 18.91 -15.33
C ASP A 49 11.23 17.46 -15.17
N PRO A 50 11.84 17.12 -14.02
CA PRO A 50 12.26 15.75 -13.74
C PRO A 50 11.06 14.80 -13.85
N ALA A 51 11.16 13.75 -14.64
CA ALA A 51 10.10 12.76 -14.84
C ALA A 51 10.43 11.42 -14.19
N MET A 52 11.65 10.90 -14.47
CA MET A 52 12.11 9.64 -13.85
C MET A 52 13.64 9.55 -13.86
N LEU A 53 14.15 8.79 -12.88
CA LEU A 53 15.55 8.35 -12.84
C LEU A 53 15.58 6.82 -12.99
N VAL A 54 16.19 6.33 -14.04
CA VAL A 54 16.39 4.90 -14.28
C VAL A 54 17.77 4.50 -13.78
N ARG A 55 17.82 3.56 -12.85
CA ARG A 55 19.06 3.03 -12.29
C ARG A 55 18.96 1.52 -12.05
N GLY A 56 19.79 0.74 -12.76
CA GLY A 56 19.76 -0.72 -12.72
C GLY A 56 18.39 -1.26 -13.19
N ASP A 57 17.72 -2.01 -12.35
CA ASP A 57 16.42 -2.63 -12.64
C ASP A 57 15.23 -1.80 -12.16
N SER A 58 15.45 -0.54 -11.75
CA SER A 58 14.40 0.27 -11.10
C SER A 58 14.28 1.65 -11.73
N ILE A 59 13.03 2.11 -11.78
CA ILE A 59 12.65 3.48 -12.08
C ILE A 59 12.26 4.17 -10.79
N PHE A 60 12.82 5.35 -10.55
CA PHE A 60 12.54 6.25 -9.45
C PHE A 60 11.79 7.47 -9.97
N TYR A 61 10.84 7.97 -9.20
CA TYR A 61 10.06 9.16 -9.53
C TYR A 61 10.46 10.33 -8.60
N PRO A 62 10.23 11.59 -8.98
CA PRO A 62 10.65 12.74 -8.16
C PRO A 62 9.80 12.93 -6.90
N ASP A 63 8.64 12.30 -6.80
CA ASP A 63 7.82 12.32 -5.59
C ASP A 63 8.30 11.28 -4.57
N SER A 64 8.62 11.73 -3.35
CA SER A 64 9.14 10.89 -2.26
C SER A 64 8.14 9.85 -1.73
N ALA A 65 6.86 10.03 -2.00
CA ALA A 65 5.81 9.11 -1.61
C ALA A 65 5.65 7.94 -2.59
N ILE A 66 6.17 8.10 -3.82
CA ILE A 66 6.09 7.08 -4.85
C ILE A 66 7.18 6.04 -4.66
N MET A 67 6.78 4.78 -4.62
CA MET A 67 7.72 3.66 -4.52
C MET A 67 8.50 3.49 -5.83
N PRO A 68 9.81 3.18 -5.76
CA PRO A 68 10.55 2.73 -6.94
C PRO A 68 9.89 1.50 -7.56
N VAL A 69 9.80 1.48 -8.88
CA VAL A 69 9.17 0.38 -9.61
C VAL A 69 10.23 -0.42 -10.37
N ARG A 70 10.14 -1.76 -10.29
CA ARG A 70 10.97 -2.63 -11.11
C ARG A 70 10.50 -2.60 -12.56
N PHE A 71 11.43 -2.63 -13.52
CA PHE A 71 11.10 -2.60 -14.95
C PHE A 71 11.95 -3.56 -15.79
N TRP A 72 11.43 -3.89 -16.96
CA TRP A 72 12.16 -4.53 -18.06
C TRP A 72 11.54 -4.11 -19.39
N VAL A 73 12.27 -4.34 -20.48
CA VAL A 73 11.77 -4.13 -21.84
C VAL A 73 11.69 -5.47 -22.57
N TYR A 74 10.58 -5.71 -23.24
CA TYR A 74 10.38 -6.88 -24.07
C TYR A 74 9.43 -6.57 -25.23
N GLN A 75 9.80 -6.91 -26.47
CA GLN A 75 9.01 -6.69 -27.69
C GLN A 75 8.41 -5.27 -27.77
N ASP A 76 9.28 -4.26 -27.75
CA ASP A 76 8.88 -2.84 -27.79
C ASP A 76 7.88 -2.42 -26.71
N THR A 77 7.87 -3.12 -25.59
CA THR A 77 7.01 -2.80 -24.44
C THR A 77 7.86 -2.60 -23.19
N LEU A 78 7.67 -1.45 -22.55
CA LEU A 78 8.20 -1.15 -21.21
C LEU A 78 7.24 -1.72 -20.16
N TYR A 79 7.69 -2.75 -19.47
CA TYR A 79 6.91 -3.37 -18.37
C TYR A 79 7.33 -2.77 -17.04
N LEU A 80 6.36 -2.36 -16.23
CA LEU A 80 6.53 -1.86 -14.88
C LEU A 80 5.85 -2.79 -13.89
N GLN A 81 6.60 -3.30 -12.90
CA GLN A 81 6.12 -4.18 -11.85
C GLN A 81 6.07 -3.43 -10.52
N GLY A 82 4.97 -2.75 -10.28
CA GLY A 82 4.56 -2.25 -8.97
C GLY A 82 3.66 -3.26 -8.27
N LYS A 83 2.62 -2.78 -7.58
CA LYS A 83 1.53 -3.62 -7.04
C LYS A 83 0.85 -4.40 -8.18
N ASN A 84 0.65 -3.75 -9.31
CA ASN A 84 0.17 -4.34 -10.55
C ASN A 84 1.31 -4.40 -11.58
N LEU A 85 1.15 -5.26 -12.59
CA LEU A 85 2.02 -5.31 -13.75
C LEU A 85 1.36 -4.53 -14.89
N HIS A 86 2.08 -3.53 -15.42
CA HIS A 86 1.64 -2.75 -16.58
C HIS A 86 2.67 -2.79 -17.69
N GLY A 87 2.18 -2.83 -18.94
CA GLY A 87 2.97 -2.72 -20.15
C GLY A 87 2.64 -1.44 -20.91
N TYR A 88 3.67 -0.67 -21.25
CA TYR A 88 3.57 0.58 -22.01
C TYR A 88 4.26 0.40 -23.35
N LYS A 89 3.53 0.54 -24.46
CA LYS A 89 4.08 0.37 -25.78
C LYS A 89 5.08 1.47 -26.10
N ILE A 90 6.32 1.09 -26.42
CA ILE A 90 7.37 2.01 -26.86
C ILE A 90 7.14 2.32 -28.33
N GLU A 91 6.90 3.60 -28.65
CA GLU A 91 6.73 4.07 -30.01
C GLU A 91 8.08 4.47 -30.62
N LYS A 92 8.99 4.97 -29.79
CA LYS A 92 10.34 5.34 -30.20
C LYS A 92 11.32 5.32 -29.03
N GLN A 93 12.45 4.68 -29.24
CA GLN A 93 13.56 4.68 -28.29
C GLN A 93 14.87 5.08 -29.01
N ALA A 94 15.59 6.03 -28.43
CA ALA A 94 16.91 6.48 -28.86
C ALA A 94 17.74 6.87 -27.63
N PRO A 95 19.05 7.05 -27.72
CA PRO A 95 19.89 7.36 -26.54
C PRO A 95 19.45 8.59 -25.72
N HIS A 96 18.72 9.52 -26.33
CA HIS A 96 18.24 10.76 -25.69
C HIS A 96 16.74 10.99 -25.78
N LEU A 97 15.97 10.05 -26.36
CA LEU A 97 14.53 10.19 -26.56
C LEU A 97 13.83 8.87 -26.25
N LEU A 98 12.79 8.95 -25.44
CA LEU A 98 11.84 7.88 -25.21
C LEU A 98 10.42 8.40 -25.48
N LYS A 99 9.67 7.67 -26.33
CA LYS A 99 8.24 7.88 -26.54
C LYS A 99 7.51 6.59 -26.31
N PHE A 100 6.44 6.63 -25.54
CA PHE A 100 5.57 5.49 -25.29
C PHE A 100 4.12 5.95 -25.09
N THR A 101 3.19 5.03 -25.26
CA THR A 101 1.76 5.30 -25.02
C THR A 101 1.40 4.95 -23.58
N ASN A 102 0.80 5.91 -22.85
CA ASN A 102 0.31 5.68 -21.49
C ASN A 102 -1.00 4.89 -21.48
N GLN A 103 -1.57 4.63 -20.30
CA GLN A 103 -2.82 3.86 -20.16
C GLN A 103 -4.06 4.59 -20.70
N ASN A 104 -4.01 5.92 -20.80
CA ASN A 104 -5.09 6.70 -21.39
C ASN A 104 -5.07 6.75 -22.92
N GLY A 105 -3.97 6.23 -23.52
CA GLY A 105 -3.73 6.30 -24.95
C GLY A 105 -2.95 7.54 -25.41
N ASP A 106 -2.45 8.36 -24.48
CA ASP A 106 -1.69 9.57 -24.78
C ASP A 106 -0.22 9.22 -25.04
N GLU A 107 0.44 9.93 -25.98
CA GLU A 107 1.88 9.84 -26.19
C GLU A 107 2.62 10.56 -25.05
N VAL A 108 3.45 9.82 -24.32
CA VAL A 108 4.41 10.37 -23.36
C VAL A 108 5.75 10.54 -24.04
N ARG A 109 6.31 11.76 -24.02
CA ARG A 109 7.60 12.09 -24.58
C ARG A 109 8.58 12.50 -23.50
N LEU A 110 9.65 11.70 -23.32
CA LEU A 110 10.71 11.97 -22.37
C LEU A 110 12.03 12.21 -23.09
N VAL A 111 12.82 13.13 -22.54
CA VAL A 111 14.16 13.49 -23.04
C VAL A 111 15.19 13.21 -21.97
N LYS A 112 16.29 12.54 -22.34
CA LYS A 112 17.37 12.26 -21.41
C LYS A 112 18.13 13.54 -21.06
N SER A 113 18.27 13.82 -19.76
CA SER A 113 18.96 14.99 -19.25
C SER A 113 20.37 14.65 -18.74
N GLY A 114 21.34 15.51 -19.08
CA GLY A 114 22.69 15.49 -18.51
C GLY A 114 22.84 16.40 -17.27
N ASP A 115 21.79 17.14 -16.90
CA ASP A 115 21.83 18.07 -15.77
C ASP A 115 21.88 17.33 -14.43
N LYS A 116 23.03 17.43 -13.76
CA LYS A 116 23.24 16.75 -12.47
C LYS A 116 22.47 17.40 -11.33
N THR A 117 22.04 18.66 -11.46
CA THR A 117 21.29 19.37 -10.42
C THR A 117 19.91 18.77 -10.22
N LEU A 118 19.28 18.26 -11.27
CA LEU A 118 17.99 17.61 -11.23
C LEU A 118 17.99 16.27 -10.47
N ARG A 119 19.17 15.70 -10.21
CA ARG A 119 19.28 14.46 -9.41
C ARG A 119 18.84 14.65 -7.96
N SER A 120 18.89 15.87 -7.45
CA SER A 120 18.41 16.18 -6.10
C SER A 120 16.92 15.90 -5.93
N ALA A 121 16.12 15.98 -7.00
CA ALA A 121 14.70 15.60 -6.98
C ALA A 121 14.47 14.10 -6.70
N PHE A 122 15.51 13.27 -6.82
CA PHE A 122 15.46 11.83 -6.59
C PHE A 122 16.35 11.38 -5.43
N SER A 123 16.88 12.32 -4.64
CA SER A 123 17.76 12.07 -3.48
C SER A 123 16.93 11.83 -2.23
N TYR A 124 16.07 10.83 -2.23
CA TYR A 124 15.22 10.56 -1.08
C TYR A 124 15.10 9.08 -0.77
N HIS A 125 14.63 8.83 0.42
CA HIS A 125 14.17 7.52 0.83
C HIS A 125 12.67 7.46 0.66
N VAL A 126 12.15 6.33 0.20
CA VAL A 126 10.71 6.10 0.19
C VAL A 126 10.23 5.96 1.62
N TYR A 127 9.65 7.00 2.14
CA TYR A 127 8.99 6.97 3.44
C TYR A 127 7.49 6.72 3.20
N ALA A 128 6.93 5.81 4.00
CA ALA A 128 5.50 5.72 4.07
C ALA A 128 4.93 7.03 4.62
N MET A 129 3.99 7.63 3.88
CA MET A 129 3.36 8.88 4.30
C MET A 129 2.49 8.64 5.53
N ASN A 130 2.67 9.50 6.54
CA ASN A 130 1.74 9.62 7.63
C ASN A 130 0.78 10.79 7.33
N THR A 131 -0.41 10.48 6.85
CA THR A 131 -1.47 11.48 6.60
C THR A 131 -2.37 11.69 7.82
N PHE A 132 -2.01 11.08 8.94
CA PHE A 132 -2.79 11.09 10.15
C PHE A 132 -2.11 11.93 11.24
N ARG A 133 -2.90 12.74 11.94
CA ARG A 133 -2.50 13.39 13.20
C ARG A 133 -3.06 12.56 14.36
N GLU A 134 -2.21 12.21 15.32
CA GLU A 134 -2.63 11.56 16.56
C GLU A 134 -3.87 12.22 17.15
N GLN A 135 -4.84 11.41 17.56
CA GLN A 135 -6.11 11.86 18.08
C GLN A 135 -6.39 11.20 19.43
N SER A 136 -6.72 12.04 20.43
CA SER A 136 -7.24 11.58 21.72
C SER A 136 -8.56 12.25 22.01
N GLN A 137 -9.50 11.50 22.54
CA GLN A 137 -10.79 11.99 23.04
C GLN A 137 -11.11 11.33 24.37
N ASP A 138 -11.00 12.10 25.44
CA ASP A 138 -11.42 11.71 26.79
C ASP A 138 -12.79 12.34 27.07
N THR A 139 -13.78 11.52 27.37
CA THR A 139 -15.16 11.96 27.57
C THR A 139 -15.75 11.34 28.82
N ILE A 140 -16.36 12.18 29.66
CA ILE A 140 -17.15 11.75 30.77
C ILE A 140 -18.61 11.69 30.35
N ILE A 141 -19.22 10.50 30.48
CA ILE A 141 -20.56 10.20 30.00
C ILE A 141 -21.43 9.86 31.24
N ARG A 142 -22.50 10.64 31.43
CA ARG A 142 -23.48 10.43 32.49
C ARG A 142 -24.80 10.08 31.84
N THR A 143 -25.30 8.90 32.17
CA THR A 143 -26.57 8.38 31.67
C THR A 143 -27.27 7.60 32.77
N ASP A 144 -28.50 7.16 32.50
CA ASP A 144 -29.23 6.21 33.39
C ASP A 144 -28.50 4.87 33.54
N LEU A 145 -27.55 4.56 32.69
CA LEU A 145 -26.71 3.37 32.76
C LEU A 145 -25.57 3.48 33.79
N GLY A 146 -25.24 4.71 34.21
CA GLY A 146 -24.15 4.98 35.13
C GLY A 146 -23.23 6.12 34.71
N TYR A 147 -22.06 6.14 35.34
CA TYR A 147 -20.97 7.13 35.09
C TYR A 147 -19.82 6.45 34.40
N PHE A 148 -19.57 6.83 33.15
CA PHE A 148 -18.52 6.23 32.35
C PHE A 148 -17.44 7.23 32.01
N GLU A 149 -16.19 6.79 32.07
CA GLU A 149 -15.02 7.46 31.51
C GLU A 149 -14.65 6.74 30.21
N SER A 150 -14.83 7.42 29.10
CA SER A 150 -14.48 6.90 27.77
C SER A 150 -13.18 7.54 27.30
N LYS A 151 -12.18 6.73 27.00
CA LYS A 151 -10.89 7.16 26.44
C LYS A 151 -10.72 6.53 25.06
N VAL A 152 -10.72 7.36 24.04
CA VAL A 152 -10.43 6.97 22.66
C VAL A 152 -9.09 7.57 22.26
N HIS A 153 -8.20 6.72 21.80
CA HIS A 153 -6.89 7.13 21.29
C HIS A 153 -6.66 6.48 19.93
N VAL A 154 -6.21 7.26 18.94
CA VAL A 154 -5.83 6.76 17.62
C VAL A 154 -4.40 7.18 17.36
N GLU A 155 -3.55 6.22 17.00
CA GLU A 155 -2.13 6.41 16.74
C GLU A 155 -1.68 5.70 15.48
N THR A 156 -0.61 6.19 14.88
CA THR A 156 -0.02 5.60 13.67
C THR A 156 0.80 4.37 14.03
N THR A 157 0.67 3.34 13.22
CA THR A 157 1.43 2.09 13.31
C THR A 157 2.55 2.04 12.26
N SER A 158 3.36 0.98 12.29
CA SER A 158 4.32 0.66 11.22
C SER A 158 3.69 -0.09 10.04
N ASP A 159 2.40 -0.42 10.10
CA ASP A 159 1.69 -1.16 9.05
C ASP A 159 1.56 -0.28 7.80
N LYS A 160 1.90 -0.84 6.65
CA LYS A 160 1.94 -0.11 5.39
C LYS A 160 0.75 -0.43 4.51
N VAL A 161 0.22 0.59 3.86
CA VAL A 161 -0.87 0.51 2.89
C VAL A 161 -0.37 1.07 1.56
N ILE A 162 -0.55 0.30 0.49
CA ILE A 162 -0.18 0.72 -0.86
C ILE A 162 -1.44 1.14 -1.61
N LYS A 163 -1.42 2.38 -2.11
CA LYS A 163 -2.44 2.95 -2.98
C LYS A 163 -1.83 3.26 -4.33
N SER A 164 -2.30 2.61 -5.39
CA SER A 164 -1.92 2.95 -6.76
C SER A 164 -2.68 4.19 -7.22
N THR A 165 -1.97 5.08 -7.92
CA THR A 165 -2.48 6.30 -8.56
C THR A 165 -1.80 6.49 -9.91
N TYR A 166 -2.14 7.55 -10.64
CA TYR A 166 -1.44 7.93 -11.86
C TYR A 166 -0.61 9.18 -11.60
N ASN A 167 0.63 9.20 -12.10
CA ASN A 167 1.45 10.41 -12.11
C ASN A 167 1.05 11.33 -13.28
N ASP A 168 1.70 12.49 -13.41
CA ASP A 168 1.41 13.48 -14.44
C ASP A 168 1.58 12.97 -15.88
N ASN A 169 2.35 11.91 -16.06
CA ASN A 169 2.52 11.23 -17.34
C ASN A 169 1.49 10.12 -17.60
N GLY A 170 0.46 9.97 -16.74
CA GLY A 170 -0.53 8.90 -16.86
C GLY A 170 0.03 7.49 -16.66
N VAL A 171 1.17 7.37 -15.97
CA VAL A 171 1.80 6.10 -15.60
C VAL A 171 1.31 5.71 -14.22
N GLU A 172 0.85 4.45 -14.05
CA GLU A 172 0.46 3.96 -12.73
C GLU A 172 1.69 3.87 -11.81
N VAL A 173 1.54 4.44 -10.62
CA VAL A 173 2.57 4.50 -9.58
C VAL A 173 1.97 4.12 -8.23
N ASP A 174 2.79 3.51 -7.37
CA ASP A 174 2.39 3.08 -6.04
C ASP A 174 2.87 4.07 -4.97
N ASN A 175 1.92 4.55 -4.17
CA ASN A 175 2.18 5.39 -3.01
C ASN A 175 2.05 4.56 -1.73
N MET A 176 2.91 4.79 -0.75
CA MET A 176 2.92 4.08 0.52
C MET A 176 2.44 4.99 1.65
N TYR A 177 1.50 4.49 2.46
CA TYR A 177 0.94 5.16 3.63
C TYR A 177 1.11 4.31 4.88
N LEU A 178 1.16 4.93 6.04
CA LEU A 178 1.07 4.24 7.32
C LEU A 178 -0.39 4.08 7.74
N ASP A 179 -0.74 2.92 8.27
CA ASP A 179 -2.06 2.66 8.87
C ASP A 179 -2.08 3.03 10.35
N ASN A 180 -3.25 3.06 10.95
CA ASN A 180 -3.45 3.42 12.34
C ASN A 180 -4.14 2.30 13.13
N VAL A 181 -4.03 2.39 14.46
CA VAL A 181 -4.78 1.60 15.43
C VAL A 181 -5.60 2.56 16.30
N ALA A 182 -6.83 2.17 16.64
CA ALA A 182 -7.70 2.93 17.53
C ALA A 182 -7.93 2.15 18.82
N SER A 183 -7.55 2.73 19.95
CA SER A 183 -7.77 2.18 21.28
C SER A 183 -9.03 2.76 21.89
N LEU A 184 -9.88 1.90 22.44
CA LEU A 184 -11.02 2.29 23.28
C LEU A 184 -10.87 1.67 24.67
N ARG A 185 -10.89 2.53 25.68
CA ARG A 185 -10.94 2.13 27.09
C ARG A 185 -12.16 2.76 27.74
N LEU A 186 -13.00 1.94 28.32
CA LEU A 186 -14.23 2.37 29.01
C LEU A 186 -14.20 1.92 30.46
N LEU A 187 -14.35 2.87 31.36
CA LEU A 187 -14.42 2.61 32.79
C LEU A 187 -15.79 3.03 33.33
N ASN A 188 -16.35 2.28 34.28
CA ASN A 188 -17.54 2.64 35.01
C ASN A 188 -17.13 2.88 36.47
N HIS A 189 -17.28 4.11 36.97
CA HIS A 189 -16.79 4.52 38.31
C HIS A 189 -15.35 4.07 38.57
N GLY A 190 -14.44 4.26 37.56
CA GLY A 190 -13.04 3.87 37.67
C GLY A 190 -12.75 2.37 37.42
N THR A 191 -13.78 1.52 37.33
CA THR A 191 -13.62 0.10 37.06
C THR A 191 -13.65 -0.16 35.56
N PRO A 192 -12.63 -0.82 34.97
CA PRO A 192 -12.61 -1.14 33.53
C PRO A 192 -13.77 -2.08 33.15
N VAL A 193 -14.58 -1.69 32.18
CA VAL A 193 -15.68 -2.48 31.62
C VAL A 193 -15.46 -2.90 30.17
N PHE A 194 -14.63 -2.14 29.44
CA PHE A 194 -14.24 -2.47 28.07
C PHE A 194 -12.84 -1.95 27.75
N ALA A 195 -12.04 -2.76 27.07
CA ALA A 195 -10.73 -2.37 26.57
C ALA A 195 -10.43 -3.14 25.28
N HIS A 196 -10.21 -2.42 24.18
CA HIS A 196 -9.90 -3.03 22.88
C HIS A 196 -9.11 -2.08 22.00
N ASP A 197 -8.21 -2.67 21.17
CA ASP A 197 -7.42 -1.96 20.16
C ASP A 197 -7.90 -2.42 18.78
N PHE A 198 -8.54 -1.52 18.05
CA PHE A 198 -9.15 -1.79 16.77
C PHE A 198 -8.16 -1.58 15.63
N ARG A 199 -8.02 -2.59 14.77
CA ARG A 199 -7.37 -2.47 13.48
C ARG A 199 -8.42 -2.57 12.37
N LYS A 200 -8.17 -1.95 11.21
CA LYS A 200 -9.15 -1.95 10.10
C LYS A 200 -9.56 -3.35 9.66
N GLN A 201 -8.67 -4.35 9.77
CA GLN A 201 -8.93 -5.75 9.39
C GLN A 201 -10.11 -6.37 10.15
N GLU A 202 -10.42 -5.87 11.34
CA GLU A 202 -11.56 -6.34 12.13
C GLU A 202 -12.93 -5.99 11.51
N PHE A 203 -12.93 -5.12 10.50
CA PHE A 203 -14.14 -4.66 9.81
C PHE A 203 -14.32 -5.32 8.43
N GLN A 204 -13.53 -6.36 8.11
CA GLN A 204 -13.55 -7.04 6.82
C GLN A 204 -14.89 -7.69 6.45
N SER A 205 -15.76 -7.99 7.43
CA SER A 205 -17.12 -8.51 7.19
C SER A 205 -18.11 -7.40 6.79
N LEU A 206 -17.77 -6.13 7.00
CA LEU A 206 -18.64 -4.97 6.79
C LEU A 206 -18.20 -4.11 5.60
N ILE A 207 -16.94 -4.23 5.18
CA ILE A 207 -16.32 -3.38 4.15
C ILE A 207 -15.81 -4.27 3.02
N PRO A 208 -16.03 -3.89 1.75
CA PRO A 208 -15.48 -4.62 0.61
C PRO A 208 -13.95 -4.78 0.73
N LYS A 209 -13.48 -5.99 0.44
CA LYS A 209 -12.07 -6.38 0.63
C LYS A 209 -11.11 -5.46 -0.13
N ASP A 210 -11.43 -5.14 -1.40
CA ASP A 210 -10.59 -4.28 -2.24
C ASP A 210 -10.49 -2.84 -1.72
N PHE A 211 -11.56 -2.33 -1.10
CA PHE A 211 -11.53 -1.05 -0.41
C PHE A 211 -10.63 -1.11 0.83
N LEU A 212 -10.82 -2.13 1.66
CA LEU A 212 -10.08 -2.29 2.91
C LEU A 212 -8.56 -2.38 2.68
N PHE A 213 -8.14 -3.03 1.60
CA PHE A 213 -6.72 -3.12 1.24
C PHE A 213 -6.05 -1.78 0.95
N ARG A 214 -6.81 -0.81 0.40
CA ARG A 214 -6.31 0.51 0.00
C ARG A 214 -6.59 1.60 1.03
N SER A 215 -7.27 1.26 2.12
CA SER A 215 -7.72 2.21 3.14
C SER A 215 -6.83 2.18 4.38
N ILE A 216 -6.94 3.21 5.19
CA ILE A 216 -6.40 3.31 6.55
C ILE A 216 -7.54 3.53 7.53
N LEU A 217 -7.35 3.17 8.81
CA LEU A 217 -8.22 3.61 9.89
C LEU A 217 -7.94 5.10 10.13
N ARG A 218 -8.91 5.98 9.82
CA ARG A 218 -8.70 7.44 9.87
C ARG A 218 -8.95 8.03 11.25
N ARG A 219 -10.00 7.58 11.94
CA ARG A 219 -10.38 8.10 13.27
C ARG A 219 -11.39 7.19 13.95
N MET A 220 -11.49 7.36 15.24
CA MET A 220 -12.54 6.82 16.10
C MET A 220 -12.97 7.90 17.07
N TYR A 221 -14.27 7.99 17.39
CA TYR A 221 -14.78 8.96 18.34
C TYR A 221 -16.12 8.52 18.95
N PHE A 222 -16.36 8.96 20.18
CA PHE A 222 -17.65 8.82 20.84
C PHE A 222 -18.69 9.72 20.15
N THR A 223 -19.92 9.23 20.00
CA THR A 223 -21.03 9.97 19.39
C THR A 223 -22.13 10.30 20.38
N HIS A 224 -22.71 9.29 21.01
CA HIS A 224 -23.80 9.43 21.97
C HIS A 224 -23.91 8.18 22.85
N ALA A 225 -24.78 8.26 23.87
CA ALA A 225 -25.26 7.13 24.63
C ALA A 225 -26.77 7.15 24.70
N ASP A 226 -27.38 5.97 24.83
CA ASP A 226 -28.80 5.80 25.09
C ASP A 226 -29.01 4.94 26.36
N ALA A 227 -30.26 4.54 26.64
CA ALA A 227 -30.61 3.69 27.80
C ALA A 227 -30.03 2.25 27.71
N LYS A 228 -29.28 1.88 26.65
CA LYS A 228 -28.82 0.50 26.43
C LYS A 228 -27.33 0.40 26.17
N ALA A 229 -26.68 1.45 25.67
CA ALA A 229 -25.28 1.37 25.21
C ALA A 229 -24.64 2.74 24.99
N LEU A 230 -23.31 2.70 24.81
CA LEU A 230 -22.49 3.79 24.33
C LEU A 230 -22.15 3.54 22.86
N TYR A 231 -22.15 4.58 22.05
CA TYR A 231 -21.97 4.49 20.60
C TYR A 231 -20.74 5.27 20.15
N TYR A 232 -19.96 4.64 19.27
CA TYR A 232 -18.74 5.19 18.70
C TYR A 232 -18.78 5.04 17.17
N TYR A 233 -18.15 5.96 16.46
CA TYR A 233 -17.91 5.79 15.04
C TYR A 233 -16.44 5.50 14.78
N VAL A 234 -16.19 4.49 13.94
CA VAL A 234 -14.89 4.20 13.34
C VAL A 234 -14.97 4.59 11.87
N VAL A 235 -14.06 5.42 11.43
CA VAL A 235 -13.98 5.88 10.04
C VAL A 235 -12.78 5.24 9.38
N ILE A 236 -13.03 4.47 8.31
CA ILE A 236 -12.01 3.83 7.48
C ILE A 236 -12.10 4.45 6.10
N GLY A 237 -10.99 4.94 5.56
CA GLY A 237 -10.99 5.67 4.31
C GLY A 237 -9.70 5.50 3.49
N ILE A 238 -9.82 5.73 2.19
CA ILE A 238 -8.67 5.72 1.28
C ILE A 238 -7.84 6.98 1.56
N PRO A 239 -6.51 6.86 1.79
CA PRO A 239 -5.64 8.03 1.97
C PRO A 239 -5.81 9.05 0.83
N ASP A 240 -5.76 10.33 1.16
CA ASP A 240 -5.90 11.45 0.21
C ASP A 240 -7.10 11.33 -0.73
N ALA A 241 -8.21 10.82 -0.21
CA ALA A 241 -9.50 10.76 -0.90
C ALA A 241 -10.64 10.92 0.09
N ASP A 242 -11.78 11.44 -0.35
CA ASP A 242 -12.96 11.66 0.52
C ASP A 242 -13.76 10.37 0.78
N THR A 243 -13.45 9.31 0.03
CA THR A 243 -14.19 8.05 0.12
C THR A 243 -13.90 7.33 1.43
N THR A 244 -14.96 7.13 2.22
CA THR A 244 -14.88 6.49 3.54
C THR A 244 -16.04 5.54 3.79
N TYR A 245 -15.82 4.57 4.69
CA TYR A 245 -16.85 3.81 5.36
C TYR A 245 -16.91 4.23 6.83
N VAL A 246 -18.12 4.38 7.37
CA VAL A 246 -18.36 4.67 8.78
C VAL A 246 -18.98 3.46 9.41
N ILE A 247 -18.35 2.95 10.46
CA ILE A 247 -18.84 1.82 11.25
C ILE A 247 -19.28 2.33 12.60
N GLU A 248 -20.50 2.00 12.98
CA GLU A 248 -21.01 2.22 14.34
C GLU A 248 -20.60 1.04 15.22
N LEU A 249 -19.89 1.35 16.29
CA LEU A 249 -19.65 0.42 17.40
C LEU A 249 -20.66 0.72 18.51
N ARG A 250 -21.31 -0.32 18.98
CA ARG A 250 -22.20 -0.26 20.15
C ARG A 250 -21.55 -1.06 21.27
N VAL A 251 -21.29 -0.42 22.41
CA VAL A 251 -20.72 -1.05 23.60
C VAL A 251 -21.72 -0.96 24.74
N THR A 252 -22.17 -2.10 25.28
CA THR A 252 -23.09 -2.16 26.42
C THR A 252 -22.35 -1.98 27.74
N PRO A 253 -23.03 -1.60 28.82
CA PRO A 253 -22.43 -1.42 30.16
C PRO A 253 -21.71 -2.65 30.72
N ASP A 254 -22.10 -3.84 30.27
CA ASP A 254 -21.46 -5.12 30.60
C ASP A 254 -20.30 -5.50 29.67
N GLY A 255 -19.87 -4.58 28.80
CA GLY A 255 -18.70 -4.75 27.93
C GLY A 255 -18.93 -5.56 26.66
N ARG A 256 -20.19 -5.90 26.32
CA ARG A 256 -20.47 -6.56 25.03
C ARG A 256 -20.47 -5.53 23.91
N MET A 257 -19.84 -5.91 22.77
CA MET A 257 -19.71 -5.04 21.62
C MET A 257 -20.42 -5.62 20.38
N SER A 258 -21.01 -4.74 19.58
CA SER A 258 -21.50 -5.06 18.23
C SER A 258 -21.07 -3.98 17.24
N LYS A 259 -21.01 -4.36 15.96
CA LYS A 259 -20.54 -3.51 14.85
C LYS A 259 -21.61 -3.46 13.76
N LYS A 260 -21.86 -2.29 13.18
CA LYS A 260 -22.81 -2.09 12.09
C LYS A 260 -22.29 -1.05 11.12
N LEU A 261 -22.40 -1.32 9.82
CA LEU A 261 -22.15 -0.31 8.77
C LEU A 261 -23.27 0.73 8.79
N ARG A 262 -22.87 2.01 8.65
CA ARG A 262 -23.80 3.18 8.62
C ARG A 262 -24.10 3.58 7.17
#